data_65b949241c1808c892a0179013901908
#
_entry.id   65b949241c1808c892a0179013901908
#
_cell.length_a   1.000
_cell.length_b   1.000
_cell.length_c   1.000
_cell.angle_alpha   90.00
_cell.angle_beta   90.00
_cell.angle_gamma   90.00
#
_symmetry.space_group_name_H-M   'P 1'
#
loop_
_entity.id
_entity.type
_entity.pdbx_description
1 polymer ?
#
loop_
_entity_poly.entity_id
_entity_poly.type
_entity_poly.pdbx_seq_one_letter_code
_entity_poly.pdbx_strand_id
1 'polypeptide(L)'
;MINGIKPNPIVEDFDSAMDNLLEKIQENYASRYGDNHKPSRKLDLSLKRGRKFVKVIEGSSVWGFVSLVDGTHKDAPIFVGDIMKAAGWAAAAKHSRGSIFDAEMHKSFSWTGPNYL
;
A
#
# COMPACT_ATOMS: atom_id res chain seq x y z
N MET A 1 20.85 22.39 -1.34
CA MET A 1 20.60 22.08 -1.37
C MET A 1 20.22 21.78 -1.17
N ILE A 2 19.84 22.02 -0.86
CA ILE A 2 19.50 21.67 -0.67
C ILE A 2 19.03 21.01 -0.83
N ASN A 3 19.13 20.86 -0.71
CA ASN A 3 18.78 20.16 -0.84
C ASN A 3 18.06 19.59 -1.11
N GLY A 4 18.53 19.74 -1.20
CA GLY A 4 17.91 18.73 -1.88
C GLY A 4 16.48 18.53 -1.74
N ILE A 5 15.88 19.43 -1.40
CA ILE A 5 14.48 19.23 -1.30
C ILE A 5 13.86 19.44 -2.62
N LYS A 6 13.28 18.42 -3.09
CA LYS A 6 12.65 18.49 -4.35
C LYS A 6 11.25 18.92 -4.17
N PRO A 7 10.85 19.90 -4.88
CA PRO A 7 9.54 20.49 -4.68
C PRO A 7 8.44 19.50 -4.81
N ASN A 8 8.53 18.62 -5.77
CA ASN A 8 7.42 17.76 -5.95
C ASN A 8 7.80 16.38 -6.40
N PRO A 9 8.88 15.90 -5.87
CA PRO A 9 9.24 14.55 -6.19
C PRO A 9 8.33 13.56 -5.51
N ILE A 10 7.57 14.03 -4.54
CA ILE A 10 6.69 13.15 -3.81
C ILE A 10 5.68 12.50 -4.72
N VAL A 11 5.20 13.22 -5.75
CA VAL A 11 4.23 12.64 -6.66
C VAL A 11 4.87 11.55 -7.49
N GLU A 12 6.05 11.83 -8.05
CA GLU A 12 6.80 10.82 -8.77
C GLU A 12 7.16 9.68 -7.86
N ASP A 13 7.65 10.03 -6.68
CA ASP A 13 8.04 9.01 -5.72
C ASP A 13 6.85 8.20 -5.28
N PHE A 14 5.70 8.84 -5.21
CA PHE A 14 4.48 8.14 -4.83
C PHE A 14 4.14 7.05 -5.85
N ASP A 15 4.16 7.38 -7.12
CA ASP A 15 3.82 6.40 -8.15
C ASP A 15 4.84 5.27 -8.18
N SER A 16 6.12 5.58 -8.08
CA SER A 16 7.15 4.56 -8.03
C SER A 16 7.01 3.70 -6.78
N ALA A 17 6.69 4.32 -5.66
CA ALA A 17 6.53 3.60 -4.42
C ALA A 17 5.29 2.70 -4.48
N MET A 18 4.23 3.14 -5.16
CA MET A 18 3.05 2.31 -5.33
C MET A 18 3.36 1.10 -6.21
N ASP A 19 4.12 1.30 -7.29
CA ASP A 19 4.55 0.16 -8.12
C ASP A 19 5.35 -0.81 -7.29
N ASN A 20 6.23 -0.29 -6.45
CA ASN A 20 7.04 -1.11 -5.57
C ASN A 20 6.18 -1.86 -4.55
N LEU A 21 5.15 -1.22 -4.04
CA LEU A 21 4.21 -1.87 -3.13
C LEU A 21 3.56 -3.07 -3.80
N LEU A 22 3.04 -2.88 -5.02
CA LEU A 22 2.40 -3.97 -5.74
C LEU A 22 3.37 -5.11 -6.01
N GLU A 23 4.60 -4.77 -6.34
CA GLU A 23 5.62 -5.76 -6.59
C GLU A 23 5.92 -6.56 -5.33
N LYS A 24 6.02 -5.89 -4.19
CA LYS A 24 6.30 -6.58 -2.94
C LYS A 24 5.14 -7.45 -2.48
N ILE A 25 3.92 -7.04 -2.75
CA ILE A 25 2.76 -7.87 -2.47
C ILE A 25 2.83 -9.14 -3.30
N GLN A 26 3.16 -9.00 -4.58
CA GLN A 26 3.27 -10.12 -5.49
C GLN A 26 4.40 -11.05 -5.07
N GLU A 27 5.53 -10.48 -4.65
CA GLU A 27 6.67 -11.27 -4.19
C GLU A 27 6.32 -12.07 -2.94
N ASN A 28 5.57 -11.45 -2.03
CA ASN A 28 5.16 -12.15 -0.81
C ASN A 28 4.28 -13.35 -1.16
N TYR A 29 3.36 -13.15 -2.10
CA TYR A 29 2.50 -14.23 -2.55
C TYR A 29 3.33 -15.36 -3.15
N ALA A 30 4.27 -15.01 -4.03
CA ALA A 30 5.09 -16.00 -4.71
C ALA A 30 5.95 -16.78 -3.70
N SER A 31 6.46 -16.10 -2.68
CA SER A 31 7.31 -16.76 -1.70
C SER A 31 6.51 -17.76 -0.85
N ARG A 32 5.23 -17.51 -0.66
CA ARG A 32 4.39 -18.42 0.12
C ARG A 32 4.11 -19.71 -0.63
N TYR A 33 3.98 -19.62 -1.94
CA TYR A 33 3.64 -20.79 -2.72
C TYR A 33 4.84 -21.39 -3.42
N GLY A 34 5.97 -20.69 -3.34
CA GLY A 34 7.26 -21.22 -3.66
C GLY A 34 7.39 -21.90 -4.99
N ASP A 35 8.53 -22.54 -5.15
CA ASP A 35 8.84 -23.18 -6.40
C ASP A 35 8.04 -24.45 -6.63
N ASN A 36 7.67 -25.09 -5.55
CA ASN A 36 6.99 -26.37 -5.68
C ASN A 36 5.61 -26.21 -6.24
N HIS A 37 5.02 -25.07 -6.07
CA HIS A 37 3.66 -24.87 -6.49
C HIS A 37 3.56 -23.82 -7.54
N LYS A 38 4.64 -23.30 -8.02
CA LYS A 38 4.60 -22.35 -9.08
C LYS A 38 3.21 -21.87 -9.37
N PRO A 39 2.79 -20.82 -8.73
CA PRO A 39 1.43 -20.37 -8.95
C PRO A 39 1.25 -20.19 -10.44
N SER A 40 0.25 -20.80 -10.96
CA SER A 40 -0.02 -20.70 -12.37
C SER A 40 -0.51 -19.32 -12.74
N ARG A 41 -0.75 -18.47 -11.75
CA ARG A 41 -1.22 -17.12 -12.00
C ARG A 41 -0.66 -16.17 -10.97
N LYS A 42 -0.63 -14.92 -11.34
CA LYS A 42 -0.27 -13.85 -10.44
C LYS A 42 -1.50 -13.37 -9.71
N LEU A 43 -1.29 -12.65 -8.63
CA LEU A 43 -2.38 -11.94 -8.00
C LEU A 43 -2.94 -10.89 -8.95
N ASP A 44 -4.24 -10.72 -8.91
CA ASP A 44 -4.91 -9.74 -9.76
C ASP A 44 -5.02 -8.43 -8.99
N LEU A 45 -3.94 -7.66 -9.01
CA LEU A 45 -3.86 -6.41 -8.26
C LEU A 45 -4.27 -5.24 -9.14
N SER A 46 -5.10 -4.37 -8.60
CA SER A 46 -5.50 -3.16 -9.29
C SER A 46 -5.65 -2.02 -8.29
N LEU A 47 -5.67 -0.81 -8.81
CA LEU A 47 -5.75 0.38 -7.99
C LEU A 47 -6.95 1.20 -8.39
N LYS A 48 -7.62 1.77 -7.41
CA LYS A 48 -8.70 2.69 -7.67
C LYS A 48 -8.44 3.96 -6.87
N ARG A 49 -8.16 5.03 -7.59
CA ARG A 49 -7.82 6.29 -6.95
C ARG A 49 -9.08 7.00 -6.50
N GLY A 50 -9.14 7.32 -5.23
CA GLY A 50 -10.19 8.13 -4.68
C GLY A 50 -9.69 9.53 -4.39
N ARG A 51 -10.44 10.25 -3.58
CA ARG A 51 -10.07 11.62 -3.23
C ARG A 51 -8.98 11.65 -2.17
N LYS A 52 -9.05 10.77 -1.21
CA LYS A 52 -8.16 10.77 -0.06
C LYS A 52 -7.25 9.55 -0.03
N PHE A 53 -7.69 8.45 -0.60
CA PHE A 53 -6.97 7.20 -0.61
C PHE A 53 -6.95 6.57 -1.99
N VAL A 54 -5.90 5.80 -2.24
CA VAL A 54 -5.89 4.84 -3.33
C VAL A 54 -6.31 3.52 -2.72
N LYS A 55 -7.34 2.91 -3.27
CA LYS A 55 -7.79 1.58 -2.85
C LYS A 55 -6.97 0.54 -3.61
N VAL A 56 -6.37 -0.39 -2.89
CA VAL A 56 -5.64 -1.49 -3.49
C VAL A 56 -6.55 -2.69 -3.48
N ILE A 57 -6.82 -3.24 -4.65
CA ILE A 57 -7.79 -4.33 -4.83
C ILE A 57 -7.04 -5.56 -5.30
N GLU A 58 -7.35 -6.69 -4.70
CA GLU A 58 -6.84 -7.97 -5.16
C GLU A 58 -8.03 -8.82 -5.55
N GLY A 59 -8.17 -9.10 -6.84
CA GLY A 59 -9.34 -9.80 -7.35
C GLY A 59 -10.60 -8.99 -7.09
N SER A 60 -11.48 -9.52 -6.27
CA SER A 60 -12.71 -8.84 -5.90
C SER A 60 -12.68 -8.35 -4.45
N SER A 61 -11.51 -8.40 -3.81
CA SER A 61 -11.37 -8.03 -2.41
C SER A 61 -10.53 -6.77 -2.28
N VAL A 62 -10.79 -5.99 -1.24
CA VAL A 62 -9.95 -4.85 -0.94
C VAL A 62 -8.75 -5.34 -0.14
N TRP A 63 -7.56 -5.16 -0.68
CA TRP A 63 -6.34 -5.47 0.03
C TRP A 63 -6.07 -4.43 1.12
N GLY A 64 -6.27 -3.17 0.79
CA GLY A 64 -6.05 -2.07 1.74
C GLY A 64 -6.14 -0.74 1.03
N PHE A 65 -5.66 0.28 1.73
CA PHE A 65 -5.69 1.66 1.22
C PHE A 65 -4.34 2.31 1.44
N VAL A 66 -4.01 3.27 0.58
CA VAL A 66 -2.79 4.09 0.75
C VAL A 66 -3.22 5.55 0.71
N SER A 67 -2.76 6.32 1.68
CA SER A 67 -3.15 7.72 1.79
C SER A 67 -2.53 8.57 0.70
N LEU A 68 -3.33 9.43 0.11
CA LEU A 68 -2.89 10.42 -0.87
C LEU A 68 -2.58 11.76 -0.22
N VAL A 69 -2.90 11.93 1.04
CA VAL A 69 -2.84 13.23 1.69
C VAL A 69 -2.23 13.15 3.07
N ASP A 70 -1.70 14.27 3.53
CA ASP A 70 -1.40 14.50 4.93
C ASP A 70 -2.65 15.07 5.57
N GLY A 71 -3.01 14.62 6.75
CA GLY A 71 -4.18 15.14 7.41
C GLY A 71 -4.62 14.25 8.55
N THR A 72 -5.93 14.09 8.70
CA THR A 72 -6.47 13.22 9.73
C THR A 72 -7.50 12.29 9.13
N HIS A 73 -7.64 11.14 9.77
CA HIS A 73 -8.63 10.15 9.38
C HIS A 73 -9.13 9.52 10.65
N LYS A 74 -10.43 9.65 10.92
CA LYS A 74 -11.03 9.14 12.15
C LYS A 74 -10.26 9.65 13.37
N ASP A 75 -9.89 10.93 13.33
CA ASP A 75 -9.19 11.64 14.41
C ASP A 75 -7.75 11.20 14.63
N ALA A 76 -7.18 10.43 13.74
CA ALA A 76 -5.78 10.05 13.82
C ALA A 76 -5.01 10.70 12.67
N PRO A 77 -3.75 11.09 12.90
CA PRO A 77 -2.98 11.70 11.82
C PRO A 77 -2.62 10.66 10.76
N ILE A 78 -2.64 11.09 9.51
CA ILE A 78 -2.18 10.26 8.39
C ILE A 78 -1.29 11.13 7.51
N PHE A 79 -0.43 10.46 6.77
CA PHE A 79 0.52 11.12 5.88
C PHE A 79 0.48 10.44 4.53
N VAL A 80 0.84 11.18 3.49
CA VAL A 80 0.92 10.62 2.15
C VAL A 80 1.75 9.35 2.20
N GLY A 81 1.23 8.28 1.62
CA GLY A 81 1.94 7.01 1.57
C GLY A 81 1.64 6.05 2.70
N ASP A 82 0.88 6.49 3.71
CA ASP A 82 0.52 5.58 4.80
C ASP A 82 -0.31 4.42 4.27
N ILE A 83 0.04 3.23 4.71
CA ILE A 83 -0.64 1.99 4.34
C ILE A 83 -1.68 1.70 5.41
N MET A 84 -2.94 1.60 5.00
CA MET A 84 -4.06 1.43 5.91
C MET A 84 -4.76 0.11 5.63
N LYS A 85 -5.13 -0.58 6.69
CA LYS A 85 -5.92 -1.78 6.55
C LYS A 85 -7.35 -1.40 6.19
N ALA A 86 -8.06 -2.27 5.48
CA ALA A 86 -9.45 -2.01 5.14
C ALA A 86 -10.33 -2.24 6.37
N ALA A 87 -11.21 -1.29 6.64
CA ALA A 87 -12.27 -1.47 7.63
C ALA A 87 -13.53 -1.99 6.95
N GLY A 88 -13.59 -1.86 5.63
CA GLY A 88 -14.69 -2.33 4.83
C GLY A 88 -14.35 -2.06 3.38
N TRP A 89 -15.31 -2.30 2.50
CA TRP A 89 -15.08 -2.14 1.05
C TRP A 89 -14.66 -0.72 0.70
N ALA A 90 -15.24 0.27 1.34
CA ALA A 90 -15.03 1.66 0.97
C ALA A 90 -14.34 2.47 2.06
N ALA A 91 -13.86 1.85 3.12
CA ALA A 91 -13.34 2.59 4.26
C ALA A 91 -12.03 2.03 4.76
N ALA A 92 -11.09 2.92 5.03
CA ALA A 92 -9.82 2.56 5.63
C ALA A 92 -9.97 2.51 7.15
N ALA A 93 -9.21 1.62 7.79
CA ALA A 93 -9.14 1.57 9.23
C ALA A 93 -8.42 2.81 9.75
N LYS A 94 -8.44 2.99 11.06
CA LYS A 94 -8.02 4.24 11.66
C LYS A 94 -6.52 4.49 11.60
N HIS A 95 -5.71 3.48 11.89
CA HIS A 95 -4.28 3.67 12.09
C HIS A 95 -3.45 3.16 10.93
N SER A 96 -2.39 3.89 10.62
CA SER A 96 -1.41 3.47 9.63
C SER A 96 -0.70 2.21 10.10
N ARG A 97 -0.41 1.33 9.15
CA ARG A 97 0.38 0.11 9.41
C ARG A 97 1.81 0.27 8.96
N GLY A 98 2.10 1.29 8.18
CA GLY A 98 3.43 1.56 7.67
C GLY A 98 3.34 2.55 6.54
N SER A 99 4.41 2.69 5.78
CA SER A 99 4.47 3.67 4.68
C SER A 99 5.08 3.03 3.45
N ILE A 100 4.55 3.38 2.28
CA ILE A 100 5.12 2.91 1.03
C ILE A 100 6.49 3.52 0.78
N PHE A 101 6.84 4.57 1.53
CA PHE A 101 8.16 5.21 1.39
C PHE A 101 9.21 4.58 2.29
N ASP A 102 8.82 3.65 3.14
CA ASP A 102 9.74 2.96 4.04
C ASP A 102 10.43 1.84 3.27
N ALA A 103 11.76 1.79 3.37
CA ALA A 103 12.52 0.72 2.72
C ALA A 103 12.13 -0.65 3.27
N GLU A 104 11.61 -0.68 4.49
CA GLU A 104 11.19 -1.93 5.13
C GLU A 104 9.68 -2.10 5.07
N MET A 105 9.03 -1.48 4.09
CA MET A 105 7.58 -1.51 4.02
C MET A 105 7.03 -2.94 4.00
N HIS A 106 7.79 -3.88 3.45
CA HIS A 106 7.33 -5.26 3.34
C HIS A 106 7.06 -5.91 4.69
N LYS A 107 7.56 -5.31 5.77
CA LYS A 107 7.30 -5.83 7.11
C LYS A 107 5.94 -5.40 7.64
N SER A 108 5.27 -4.49 6.94
CA SER A 108 3.99 -3.93 7.36
C SER A 108 2.79 -4.69 6.84
N PHE A 109 3.01 -5.67 5.98
CA PHE A 109 1.89 -6.33 5.31
C PHE A 109 2.29 -7.71 4.79
N SER A 110 1.27 -8.44 4.34
CA SER A 110 1.48 -9.64 3.56
C SER A 110 0.56 -9.55 2.35
N TRP A 111 0.55 -10.60 1.54
CA TRP A 111 -0.30 -10.58 0.34
C TRP A 111 -1.78 -10.58 0.69
N THR A 112 -2.13 -10.91 1.92
CA THR A 112 -3.52 -10.90 2.36
C THR A 112 -3.97 -9.55 2.89
N GLY A 113 -3.06 -8.62 3.09
CA GLY A 113 -3.40 -7.28 3.52
C GLY A 113 -2.41 -6.71 4.51
N PRO A 114 -2.59 -5.44 4.88
CA PRO A 114 -1.77 -4.83 5.92
C PRO A 114 -1.95 -5.54 7.25
N ASN A 115 -0.92 -5.49 8.07
CA ASN A 115 -0.91 -6.22 9.33
C ASN A 115 -1.97 -5.70 10.30
N TYR A 116 -2.40 -6.58 11.19
CA TYR A 116 -3.20 -6.15 12.34
C TYR A 116 -2.27 -5.46 13.34
N LEU A 117 -2.82 -4.56 14.08
CA LEU A 117 -2.08 -3.89 15.14
C LEU A 117 -2.10 -4.72 16.42
#